data_a57897b74c5dc4e33d7e9af1d41c2bc3
#
_entry.id   a57897b74c5dc4e33d7e9af1d41c2bc3
#
_cell.length_a   1.000
_cell.length_b   1.000
_cell.length_c   1.000
_cell.angle_alpha   90.00
_cell.angle_beta   90.00
_cell.angle_gamma   90.00
#
_symmetry.space_group_name_H-M   'P 1'
#
loop_
_entity.id
_entity.type
_entity.pdbx_description
1 polymer ?
#
loop_
_entity_poly.entity_id
_entity_poly.type
_entity_poly.pdbx_seq_one_letter_code
_entity_poly.pdbx_strand_id
1 'polypeptide(L)'
;MELTARRLTDIYICLMLAAFPLWTGFEGYTGITRAKFLFFAALTGLWLAALALCALKYRARLRRPRGFALCVLAFMAAACLSAAFSGNFHHALLGGNRYDGLVTLLLYGCIALGVSRWGQRRELYVNLTALAAWLCALVCFLQLLRVNVLGLFPEGLDFYDAGTRYSGEFLGTIGNTNLLAGWFCLVIPLLTLSALRAKGVRRWLLLLPAAGCLALLIVIGAQSGLAGCLGCLLIVSPYYVNYAGRRKAALALGVAILALCIASLAAVYLWPPEGGTLWELSEILHGRAQDGFGSSRVAIWREALRLFAERPLLGGGPDSFGLRSALDFSRYVPETGQTLKTHADNAHCEPLGYLVNLGILGFAAWAAVTIAALRRWLRGAGPEYGAGLVCYLVQSLFGLGLCLVAPIAWVYMGLICSKIEEGETCLEEEGASLRPTS
;
A
#
# COMPACT_ATOMS: atom_id res chain seq x y z
N MET A 1 18.86 17.28 20.65
CA MET A 1 18.77 16.03 19.90
C MET A 1 17.34 15.73 19.45
N GLU A 2 16.40 15.56 20.38
CA GLU A 2 15.03 15.14 20.05
C GLU A 2 14.33 16.11 19.10
N LEU A 3 14.40 17.43 19.33
CA LEU A 3 13.84 18.45 18.44
C LEU A 3 14.45 18.43 17.02
N THR A 4 15.77 18.25 16.91
CA THR A 4 16.45 18.18 15.59
C THR A 4 16.03 16.91 14.85
N ALA A 5 15.99 15.76 15.54
CA ALA A 5 15.55 14.49 14.94
C ALA A 5 14.07 14.55 14.49
N ARG A 6 13.20 15.20 15.27
CA ARG A 6 11.80 15.44 14.89
C ARG A 6 11.71 16.29 13.63
N ARG A 7 12.42 17.44 13.56
CA ARG A 7 12.43 18.31 12.37
C ARG A 7 12.93 17.58 11.10
N LEU A 8 14.02 16.80 11.23
CA LEU A 8 14.52 16.00 10.13
C LEU A 8 13.50 14.96 9.66
N THR A 9 12.79 14.33 10.60
CA THR A 9 11.75 13.35 10.30
C THR A 9 10.51 14.02 9.69
N ASP A 10 10.14 15.21 10.15
CA ASP A 10 9.05 16.01 9.55
C ASP A 10 9.33 16.34 8.08
N ILE A 11 10.56 16.80 7.78
CA ILE A 11 10.97 17.09 6.40
C ILE A 11 10.92 15.82 5.54
N TYR A 12 11.43 14.71 6.08
CA TYR A 12 11.38 13.40 5.40
C TYR A 12 9.93 12.99 5.07
N ILE A 13 9.03 13.05 6.05
CA ILE A 13 7.61 12.70 5.86
C ILE A 13 6.96 13.62 4.83
N CYS A 14 7.22 14.94 4.90
CA CYS A 14 6.70 15.89 3.91
C CYS A 14 7.14 15.53 2.48
N LEU A 15 8.41 15.20 2.27
CA LEU A 15 8.92 14.80 0.96
C LEU A 15 8.35 13.46 0.51
N MET A 16 8.20 12.49 1.41
CA MET A 16 7.58 11.19 1.10
C MET A 16 6.10 11.29 0.75
N LEU A 17 5.35 12.24 1.31
CA LEU A 17 3.93 12.38 1.05
C LEU A 17 3.62 13.34 -0.11
N ALA A 18 4.48 14.31 -0.38
CA ALA A 18 4.27 15.31 -1.44
C ALA A 18 5.08 15.01 -2.71
N ALA A 19 6.40 14.88 -2.59
CA ALA A 19 7.28 14.80 -3.76
C ALA A 19 7.40 13.37 -4.32
N PHE A 20 7.51 12.36 -3.45
CA PHE A 20 7.72 10.99 -3.88
C PHE A 20 6.59 10.44 -4.78
N PRO A 21 5.29 10.63 -4.49
CA PRO A 21 4.23 10.16 -5.39
C PRO A 21 4.29 10.82 -6.77
N LEU A 22 4.75 12.06 -6.84
CA LEU A 22 4.80 12.86 -8.08
C LEU A 22 6.09 12.63 -8.89
N TRP A 23 7.13 12.06 -8.30
CA TRP A 23 8.40 11.85 -8.96
C TRP A 23 8.34 10.75 -10.01
N THR A 24 8.61 11.07 -11.27
CA THR A 24 8.57 10.12 -12.41
C THR A 24 9.96 9.86 -13.01
N GLY A 25 10.97 10.66 -12.63
CA GLY A 25 12.27 10.64 -13.31
C GLY A 25 12.21 11.30 -14.70
N PHE A 26 13.19 10.99 -15.52
CA PHE A 26 13.38 11.60 -16.85
C PHE A 26 13.39 10.56 -17.99
N GLU A 27 13.25 9.25 -17.68
CA GLU A 27 13.36 8.15 -18.65
C GLU A 27 11.99 7.67 -19.17
N GLY A 28 10.92 8.46 -18.95
CA GLY A 28 9.56 8.09 -19.32
C GLY A 28 9.01 6.91 -18.52
N TYR A 29 7.97 6.27 -19.07
CA TYR A 29 7.24 5.20 -18.40
C TYR A 29 8.13 4.03 -17.96
N THR A 30 9.03 3.58 -18.82
CA THR A 30 9.90 2.42 -18.55
C THR A 30 10.90 2.67 -17.42
N GLY A 31 11.26 3.94 -17.18
CA GLY A 31 12.21 4.35 -16.13
C GLY A 31 11.57 4.65 -14.77
N ILE A 32 10.23 4.77 -14.67
CA ILE A 32 9.57 5.24 -13.43
C ILE A 32 9.92 4.37 -12.22
N THR A 33 9.92 3.05 -12.35
CA THR A 33 10.22 2.15 -11.22
C THR A 33 11.61 2.41 -10.66
N ARG A 34 12.62 2.50 -11.54
CA ARG A 34 13.99 2.82 -11.17
C ARG A 34 14.10 4.22 -10.55
N ALA A 35 13.46 5.21 -11.17
CA ALA A 35 13.50 6.59 -10.70
C ALA A 35 12.90 6.74 -9.30
N LYS A 36 11.75 6.09 -9.04
CA LYS A 36 11.12 6.08 -7.71
C LYS A 36 11.95 5.32 -6.68
N PHE A 37 12.51 4.16 -7.05
CA PHE A 37 13.40 3.43 -6.15
C PHE A 37 14.61 4.28 -5.76
N LEU A 38 15.28 4.92 -6.71
CA LEU A 38 16.43 5.77 -6.43
C LEU A 38 16.07 6.98 -5.56
N PHE A 39 14.95 7.66 -5.86
CA PHE A 39 14.46 8.76 -5.03
C PHE A 39 14.19 8.30 -3.60
N PHE A 40 13.45 7.22 -3.44
CA PHE A 40 13.11 6.63 -2.16
C PHE A 40 14.36 6.22 -1.37
N ALA A 41 15.27 5.48 -2.01
CA ALA A 41 16.48 4.98 -1.36
C ALA A 41 17.42 6.13 -0.97
N ALA A 42 17.63 7.10 -1.87
CA ALA A 42 18.47 8.26 -1.60
C ALA A 42 17.90 9.13 -0.48
N LEU A 43 16.61 9.47 -0.55
CA LEU A 43 15.95 10.29 0.46
C LEU A 43 15.98 9.61 1.84
N THR A 44 15.67 8.31 1.90
CA THR A 44 15.71 7.54 3.16
C THR A 44 17.14 7.41 3.68
N GLY A 45 18.12 7.14 2.80
CA GLY A 45 19.52 7.07 3.17
C GLY A 45 20.07 8.40 3.73
N LEU A 46 19.75 9.53 3.08
CA LEU A 46 20.13 10.87 3.56
C LEU A 46 19.49 11.20 4.91
N TRP A 47 18.21 10.89 5.08
CA TRP A 47 17.53 11.06 6.36
C TRP A 47 18.15 10.22 7.46
N LEU A 48 18.45 8.93 7.21
CA LEU A 48 19.11 8.06 8.18
C LEU A 48 20.52 8.54 8.53
N ALA A 49 21.30 8.99 7.54
CA ALA A 49 22.61 9.59 7.77
C ALA A 49 22.51 10.84 8.65
N ALA A 50 21.56 11.74 8.38
CA ALA A 50 21.31 12.92 9.20
C ALA A 50 20.90 12.57 10.64
N LEU A 51 20.07 11.54 10.82
CA LEU A 51 19.71 11.03 12.16
C LEU A 51 20.93 10.41 12.87
N ALA A 52 21.77 9.67 12.18
CA ALA A 52 22.99 9.09 12.74
C ALA A 52 23.98 10.18 13.18
N LEU A 53 24.20 11.20 12.34
CA LEU A 53 25.03 12.37 12.71
C LEU A 53 24.46 13.11 13.93
N CYS A 54 23.15 13.28 13.99
CA CYS A 54 22.46 13.86 15.12
C CYS A 54 22.68 13.02 16.39
N ALA A 55 22.56 11.69 16.29
CA ALA A 55 22.79 10.78 17.40
C ALA A 55 24.23 10.81 17.91
N LEU A 56 25.22 10.85 17.01
CA LEU A 56 26.64 10.99 17.34
C LEU A 56 26.93 12.33 18.02
N LYS A 57 26.47 13.45 17.43
CA LYS A 57 26.69 14.80 17.97
C LYS A 57 26.17 14.94 19.41
N TYR A 58 25.01 14.36 19.70
CA TYR A 58 24.37 14.47 21.02
C TYR A 58 24.63 13.25 21.92
N ARG A 59 25.53 12.34 21.54
CA ARG A 59 25.87 11.12 22.29
C ARG A 59 24.64 10.36 22.77
N ALA A 60 23.70 10.13 21.85
CA ALA A 60 22.43 9.51 22.15
C ALA A 60 22.59 8.09 22.68
N ARG A 61 21.94 7.78 23.80
CA ARG A 61 21.88 6.42 24.33
C ARG A 61 20.82 5.61 23.56
N LEU A 62 21.19 4.43 23.10
CA LEU A 62 20.24 3.48 22.51
C LEU A 62 19.24 3.04 23.60
N ARG A 63 17.96 3.21 23.32
CA ARG A 63 16.89 2.67 24.18
C ARG A 63 16.55 1.26 23.72
N ARG A 64 16.26 0.35 24.66
CA ARG A 64 15.83 -1.01 24.34
C ARG A 64 14.54 -0.96 23.51
N PRO A 65 14.48 -1.67 22.37
CA PRO A 65 13.28 -1.73 21.55
C PRO A 65 12.15 -2.46 22.29
N ARG A 66 10.91 -2.00 22.14
CA ARG A 66 9.73 -2.62 22.76
C ARG A 66 8.55 -2.56 21.79
N GLY A 67 7.62 -3.49 21.93
CA GLY A 67 6.37 -3.50 21.16
C GLY A 67 6.60 -3.44 19.66
N PHE A 68 6.05 -2.43 18.99
CA PHE A 68 6.13 -2.23 17.53
C PHE A 68 7.59 -2.28 17.00
N ALA A 69 8.52 -1.61 17.69
CA ALA A 69 9.92 -1.59 17.24
C ALA A 69 10.55 -2.99 17.25
N LEU A 70 10.18 -3.84 18.20
CA LEU A 70 10.68 -5.23 18.24
C LEU A 70 10.13 -6.05 17.06
N CYS A 71 8.84 -5.89 16.70
CA CYS A 71 8.26 -6.53 15.53
C CYS A 71 8.99 -6.12 14.24
N VAL A 72 9.28 -4.81 14.09
CA VAL A 72 10.00 -4.30 12.91
C VAL A 72 11.42 -4.87 12.85
N LEU A 73 12.15 -4.92 13.96
CA LEU A 73 13.49 -5.52 13.99
C LEU A 73 13.46 -7.01 13.68
N ALA A 74 12.43 -7.74 14.15
CA ALA A 74 12.23 -9.15 13.81
C ALA A 74 11.99 -9.32 12.30
N PHE A 75 11.19 -8.43 11.66
CA PHE A 75 10.99 -8.42 10.22
C PHE A 75 12.31 -8.19 9.47
N MET A 76 13.08 -7.18 9.86
CA MET A 76 14.39 -6.89 9.24
C MET A 76 15.36 -8.07 9.39
N ALA A 77 15.41 -8.69 10.57
CA ALA A 77 16.25 -9.86 10.82
C ALA A 77 15.83 -11.07 9.96
N ALA A 78 14.51 -11.34 9.85
CA ALA A 78 13.99 -12.41 9.01
C ALA A 78 14.31 -12.17 7.52
N ALA A 79 14.21 -10.93 7.03
CA ALA A 79 14.59 -10.57 5.67
C ALA A 79 16.09 -10.78 5.43
N CYS A 80 16.97 -10.40 6.37
CA CYS A 80 18.40 -10.64 6.29
C CYS A 80 18.73 -12.15 6.25
N LEU A 81 18.09 -12.93 7.12
CA LEU A 81 18.27 -14.39 7.15
C LEU A 81 17.81 -15.02 5.83
N SER A 82 16.62 -14.64 5.35
CA SER A 82 16.10 -15.12 4.07
C SER A 82 17.06 -14.82 2.91
N ALA A 83 17.58 -13.59 2.83
CA ALA A 83 18.55 -13.20 1.82
C ALA A 83 19.86 -13.99 1.91
N ALA A 84 20.39 -14.18 3.13
CA ALA A 84 21.63 -14.92 3.35
C ALA A 84 21.53 -16.39 2.92
N PHE A 85 20.33 -17.01 3.06
CA PHE A 85 20.08 -18.39 2.68
C PHE A 85 19.35 -18.57 1.34
N SER A 86 19.24 -17.50 0.55
CA SER A 86 18.53 -17.50 -0.74
C SER A 86 19.17 -18.37 -1.82
N GLY A 87 20.49 -18.59 -1.76
CA GLY A 87 21.28 -19.22 -2.83
C GLY A 87 21.63 -18.24 -3.96
N ASN A 88 21.05 -17.05 -4.01
CA ASN A 88 21.37 -15.96 -4.94
C ASN A 88 21.35 -14.61 -4.21
N PHE A 89 22.34 -14.41 -3.35
CA PHE A 89 22.43 -13.22 -2.49
C PHE A 89 22.49 -11.90 -3.28
N HIS A 90 23.19 -11.91 -4.42
CA HIS A 90 23.33 -10.71 -5.25
C HIS A 90 21.96 -10.22 -5.77
N HIS A 91 21.12 -11.14 -6.27
CA HIS A 91 19.77 -10.81 -6.67
C HIS A 91 18.91 -10.41 -5.47
N ALA A 92 18.97 -11.19 -4.38
CA ALA A 92 18.20 -10.92 -3.17
C ALA A 92 18.53 -9.55 -2.54
N LEU A 93 19.72 -8.98 -2.79
CA LEU A 93 20.14 -7.70 -2.22
C LEU A 93 19.33 -6.52 -2.78
N LEU A 94 19.24 -6.39 -4.10
CA LEU A 94 18.55 -5.29 -4.78
C LEU A 94 17.20 -5.71 -5.38
N GLY A 95 17.03 -6.99 -5.64
CA GLY A 95 15.93 -7.52 -6.42
C GLY A 95 16.16 -7.40 -7.92
N GLY A 96 15.18 -7.78 -8.72
CA GLY A 96 15.16 -7.60 -10.16
C GLY A 96 14.66 -6.21 -10.58
N ASN A 97 13.97 -6.15 -11.69
CA ASN A 97 13.46 -4.90 -12.27
C ASN A 97 12.47 -4.12 -11.37
N ARG A 98 11.97 -4.75 -10.31
CA ARG A 98 11.01 -4.14 -9.37
C ARG A 98 11.66 -3.59 -8.10
N TYR A 99 12.96 -3.84 -7.90
CA TYR A 99 13.72 -3.39 -6.73
C TYR A 99 13.10 -3.78 -5.38
N ASP A 100 12.49 -4.98 -5.29
CA ASP A 100 11.86 -5.48 -4.07
C ASP A 100 12.80 -6.38 -3.23
N GLY A 101 14.09 -6.07 -3.30
CA GLY A 101 15.16 -6.78 -2.61
C GLY A 101 15.31 -6.40 -1.13
N LEU A 102 16.34 -7.00 -0.49
CA LEU A 102 16.66 -6.81 0.93
C LEU A 102 16.84 -5.33 1.29
N VAL A 103 17.52 -4.54 0.44
CA VAL A 103 17.74 -3.10 0.70
C VAL A 103 16.41 -2.39 0.87
N THR A 104 15.44 -2.63 0.00
CA THR A 104 14.10 -2.06 0.08
C THR A 104 13.38 -2.44 1.37
N LEU A 105 13.41 -3.73 1.73
CA LEU A 105 12.78 -4.21 2.97
C LEU A 105 13.41 -3.62 4.23
N LEU A 106 14.74 -3.47 4.24
CA LEU A 106 15.43 -2.81 5.35
C LEU A 106 15.08 -1.32 5.45
N LEU A 107 14.98 -0.62 4.31
CA LEU A 107 14.56 0.77 4.29
C LEU A 107 13.11 0.93 4.80
N TYR A 108 12.19 0.01 4.46
CA TYR A 108 10.84 -0.02 5.05
C TYR A 108 10.89 -0.12 6.58
N GLY A 109 11.70 -1.05 7.11
CA GLY A 109 11.90 -1.18 8.56
C GLY A 109 12.46 0.09 9.18
N CYS A 110 13.45 0.72 8.55
CA CYS A 110 14.03 1.99 9.02
C CYS A 110 13.00 3.13 9.03
N ILE A 111 12.13 3.22 8.00
CA ILE A 111 11.01 4.19 7.98
C ILE A 111 10.11 3.97 9.19
N ALA A 112 9.62 2.74 9.37
CA ALA A 112 8.71 2.42 10.47
C ALA A 112 9.32 2.75 11.84
N LEU A 113 10.60 2.39 12.07
CA LEU A 113 11.33 2.68 13.31
C LEU A 113 11.51 4.18 13.53
N GLY A 114 12.01 4.89 12.53
CA GLY A 114 12.32 6.31 12.66
C GLY A 114 11.07 7.18 12.77
N VAL A 115 10.06 6.93 11.93
CA VAL A 115 8.79 7.66 11.97
C VAL A 115 8.02 7.37 13.27
N SER A 116 7.98 6.11 13.75
CA SER A 116 7.35 5.80 15.04
C SER A 116 8.06 6.45 16.23
N ARG A 117 9.35 6.75 16.10
CA ARG A 117 10.17 7.32 17.17
C ARG A 117 10.12 8.85 17.22
N TRP A 118 10.16 9.52 16.06
CA TRP A 118 10.32 10.96 15.95
C TRP A 118 9.22 11.65 15.14
N GLY A 119 8.40 10.89 14.41
CA GLY A 119 7.27 11.42 13.66
C GLY A 119 6.16 11.91 14.58
N GLN A 120 5.43 12.91 14.11
CA GLN A 120 4.24 13.48 14.74
C GLN A 120 3.11 13.48 13.70
N ARG A 121 1.87 13.34 14.13
CA ARG A 121 0.72 13.48 13.24
C ARG A 121 0.40 14.96 13.09
N ARG A 122 0.47 15.47 11.87
CA ARG A 122 0.27 16.89 11.57
C ARG A 122 -0.72 17.08 10.44
N GLU A 123 -1.53 18.10 10.53
CA GLU A 123 -2.41 18.54 9.43
C GLU A 123 -1.65 18.86 8.14
N LEU A 124 -0.42 19.33 8.27
CA LEU A 124 0.48 19.59 7.14
C LEU A 124 0.64 18.35 6.25
N TYR A 125 0.77 17.16 6.82
CA TYR A 125 0.94 15.92 6.05
C TYR A 125 -0.30 15.58 5.24
N VAL A 126 -1.48 15.78 5.83
CA VAL A 126 -2.76 15.61 5.12
C VAL A 126 -2.89 16.61 3.97
N ASN A 127 -2.55 17.87 4.20
CA ASN A 127 -2.62 18.90 3.17
C ASN A 127 -1.62 18.66 2.02
N LEU A 128 -0.40 18.19 2.33
CA LEU A 128 0.60 17.81 1.33
C LEU A 128 0.17 16.58 0.53
N THR A 129 -0.43 15.58 1.19
CA THR A 129 -1.01 14.42 0.50
C THR A 129 -2.17 14.84 -0.41
N ALA A 130 -3.01 15.80 0.02
CA ALA A 130 -4.07 16.36 -0.81
C ALA A 130 -3.52 17.08 -2.04
N LEU A 131 -2.45 17.86 -1.87
CA LEU A 131 -1.77 18.53 -3.00
C LEU A 131 -1.21 17.50 -3.99
N ALA A 132 -0.53 16.46 -3.50
CA ALA A 132 -0.04 15.38 -4.34
C ALA A 132 -1.18 14.65 -5.07
N ALA A 133 -2.31 14.43 -4.38
CA ALA A 133 -3.51 13.84 -4.97
C ALA A 133 -4.10 14.70 -6.09
N TRP A 134 -4.21 16.02 -5.87
CA TRP A 134 -4.65 16.96 -6.89
C TRP A 134 -3.79 16.90 -8.14
N LEU A 135 -2.46 16.96 -7.97
CA LEU A 135 -1.51 16.99 -9.09
C LEU A 135 -1.49 15.65 -9.84
N CYS A 136 -1.50 14.53 -9.12
CA CYS A 136 -1.55 13.20 -9.73
C CYS A 136 -2.88 12.99 -10.47
N ALA A 137 -4.01 13.38 -9.87
CA ALA A 137 -5.32 13.29 -10.50
C ALA A 137 -5.40 14.17 -11.77
N LEU A 138 -4.80 15.35 -11.75
CA LEU A 138 -4.71 16.21 -12.94
C LEU A 138 -3.91 15.52 -14.05
N VAL A 139 -2.76 14.90 -13.73
CA VAL A 139 -1.96 14.15 -14.72
C VAL A 139 -2.78 12.99 -15.28
N CYS A 140 -3.47 12.20 -14.43
CA CYS A 140 -4.35 11.12 -14.88
C CYS A 140 -5.45 11.64 -15.82
N PHE A 141 -6.09 12.76 -15.46
CA PHE A 141 -7.14 13.37 -16.27
C PHE A 141 -6.60 13.85 -17.64
N LEU A 142 -5.43 14.47 -17.67
CA LEU A 142 -4.78 14.86 -18.94
C LEU A 142 -4.44 13.64 -19.80
N GLN A 143 -3.94 12.56 -19.18
CA GLN A 143 -3.68 11.31 -19.89
C GLN A 143 -4.97 10.67 -20.42
N LEU A 144 -6.09 10.76 -19.69
CA LEU A 144 -7.40 10.32 -20.15
C LEU A 144 -7.85 11.11 -21.39
N LEU A 145 -7.50 12.40 -21.48
CA LEU A 145 -7.69 13.25 -22.66
C LEU A 145 -6.64 13.04 -23.75
N ARG A 146 -5.80 12.02 -23.65
CA ARG A 146 -4.70 11.69 -24.57
C ARG A 146 -3.59 12.75 -24.63
N VAL A 147 -3.42 13.54 -23.56
CA VAL A 147 -2.33 14.50 -23.44
C VAL A 147 -1.19 13.88 -22.67
N ASN A 148 -0.05 13.63 -23.31
CA ASN A 148 1.16 13.07 -22.71
C ASN A 148 2.02 14.20 -22.08
N VAL A 149 1.46 14.90 -21.08
CA VAL A 149 2.01 16.13 -20.52
C VAL A 149 3.40 15.98 -19.87
N LEU A 150 3.72 14.79 -19.35
CA LEU A 150 5.02 14.50 -18.73
C LEU A 150 5.95 13.69 -19.63
N GLY A 151 5.57 13.46 -20.89
CA GLY A 151 6.35 12.61 -21.81
C GLY A 151 6.57 11.19 -21.31
N LEU A 152 5.64 10.65 -20.50
CA LEU A 152 5.78 9.32 -19.88
C LEU A 152 5.65 8.19 -20.89
N PHE A 153 4.87 8.40 -21.94
CA PHE A 153 4.71 7.44 -23.02
C PHE A 153 5.72 7.70 -24.13
N PRO A 154 6.33 6.66 -24.71
CA PRO A 154 7.26 6.82 -25.82
C PRO A 154 6.58 7.50 -27.02
N GLU A 155 7.32 8.32 -27.74
CA GLU A 155 6.85 8.92 -28.99
C GLU A 155 6.49 7.82 -30.02
N GLY A 156 5.36 7.99 -30.69
CA GLY A 156 4.90 7.05 -31.72
C GLY A 156 4.14 5.83 -31.23
N LEU A 157 4.05 5.58 -29.94
CA LEU A 157 3.27 4.44 -29.40
C LEU A 157 1.83 4.82 -29.00
N ASP A 158 1.48 6.09 -28.98
CA ASP A 158 0.12 6.60 -28.73
C ASP A 158 -0.65 5.86 -27.63
N PHE A 159 -0.03 5.72 -26.45
CA PHE A 159 -0.57 4.96 -25.32
C PHE A 159 -0.60 3.44 -25.50
N TYR A 160 0.28 2.89 -26.32
CA TYR A 160 0.50 1.46 -26.46
C TYR A 160 1.89 1.06 -25.95
N ASP A 161 1.98 -0.12 -25.34
CA ASP A 161 3.23 -0.78 -25.02
C ASP A 161 3.29 -2.14 -25.69
N ALA A 162 4.35 -2.40 -26.44
CA ALA A 162 4.53 -3.63 -27.21
C ALA A 162 3.27 -4.03 -28.02
N GLY A 163 2.57 -3.04 -28.57
CA GLY A 163 1.34 -3.25 -29.34
C GLY A 163 0.09 -3.46 -28.48
N THR A 164 0.19 -3.37 -27.18
CA THR A 164 -0.96 -3.49 -26.28
C THR A 164 -1.35 -2.13 -25.74
N ARG A 165 -2.62 -1.75 -25.90
CA ARG A 165 -3.17 -0.54 -25.33
C ARG A 165 -3.15 -0.63 -23.79
N TYR A 166 -2.66 0.41 -23.11
CA TYR A 166 -2.71 0.48 -21.66
C TYR A 166 -4.16 0.44 -21.17
N SER A 167 -4.43 -0.41 -20.21
CA SER A 167 -5.72 -0.45 -19.55
C SER A 167 -5.99 0.90 -18.87
N GLY A 168 -7.17 1.48 -19.15
CA GLY A 168 -7.52 2.81 -18.67
C GLY A 168 -6.66 3.94 -19.25
N GLU A 169 -5.61 3.61 -19.96
CA GLU A 169 -4.78 4.51 -20.75
C GLU A 169 -4.14 5.65 -19.98
N PHE A 170 -4.01 5.50 -18.68
CA PHE A 170 -3.27 6.39 -17.85
C PHE A 170 -2.66 5.67 -16.64
N LEU A 171 -1.48 6.12 -16.26
CA LEU A 171 -0.66 5.57 -15.20
C LEU A 171 -0.39 6.58 -14.10
N GLY A 172 -0.88 7.82 -14.30
CA GLY A 172 -0.59 8.96 -13.46
C GLY A 172 0.93 9.17 -13.35
N THR A 173 1.36 9.52 -12.15
CA THR A 173 2.78 9.67 -11.80
C THR A 173 3.35 8.42 -11.12
N ILE A 174 2.55 7.34 -10.99
CA ILE A 174 2.96 6.11 -10.28
C ILE A 174 3.55 5.07 -11.23
N GLY A 175 3.12 5.07 -12.50
CA GLY A 175 3.72 4.24 -13.54
C GLY A 175 3.12 2.86 -13.73
N ASN A 176 2.10 2.49 -12.94
CA ASN A 176 1.35 1.24 -13.10
C ASN A 176 -0.05 1.40 -12.52
N THR A 177 -1.08 0.89 -13.20
CA THR A 177 -2.49 1.05 -12.83
C THR A 177 -2.83 0.42 -11.48
N ASN A 178 -2.30 -0.77 -11.18
CA ASN A 178 -2.55 -1.44 -9.90
C ASN A 178 -1.85 -0.74 -8.73
N LEU A 179 -0.65 -0.20 -8.96
CA LEU A 179 0.09 0.58 -7.95
C LEU A 179 -0.55 1.95 -7.75
N LEU A 180 -1.03 2.60 -8.83
CA LEU A 180 -1.83 3.82 -8.73
C LEU A 180 -3.08 3.59 -7.88
N ALA A 181 -3.78 2.48 -8.10
CA ALA A 181 -4.91 2.07 -7.27
C ALA A 181 -4.51 1.86 -5.80
N GLY A 182 -3.36 1.23 -5.53
CA GLY A 182 -2.81 1.07 -4.17
C GLY A 182 -2.53 2.42 -3.50
N TRP A 183 -1.97 3.38 -4.24
CA TRP A 183 -1.77 4.74 -3.73
C TRP A 183 -3.09 5.46 -3.46
N PHE A 184 -4.08 5.36 -4.36
CA PHE A 184 -5.42 5.90 -4.13
C PHE A 184 -6.09 5.30 -2.89
N CYS A 185 -5.86 4.00 -2.62
CA CYS A 185 -6.35 3.34 -1.40
C CYS A 185 -5.75 3.94 -0.10
N LEU A 186 -4.52 4.43 -0.13
CA LEU A 186 -3.94 5.17 1.00
C LEU A 186 -4.54 6.58 1.14
N VAL A 187 -4.78 7.25 0.01
CA VAL A 187 -5.15 8.67 -0.06
C VAL A 187 -6.63 8.91 0.19
N ILE A 188 -7.52 8.15 -0.46
CA ILE A 188 -8.98 8.38 -0.41
C ILE A 188 -9.51 8.37 1.03
N PRO A 189 -9.26 7.33 1.87
CA PRO A 189 -9.76 7.35 3.24
C PRO A 189 -9.11 8.42 4.11
N LEU A 190 -7.80 8.65 3.95
CA LEU A 190 -7.09 9.71 4.68
C LEU A 190 -7.75 11.05 4.47
N LEU A 191 -7.96 11.46 3.20
CA LEU A 191 -8.51 12.76 2.87
C LEU A 191 -9.99 12.86 3.23
N THR A 192 -10.77 11.81 2.98
CA THR A 192 -12.22 11.79 3.30
C THR A 192 -12.43 11.98 4.80
N LEU A 193 -11.72 11.21 5.64
CA LEU A 193 -11.91 11.28 7.08
C LEU A 193 -11.36 12.59 7.68
N SER A 194 -10.26 13.10 7.14
CA SER A 194 -9.76 14.43 7.51
C SER A 194 -10.72 15.54 7.11
N ALA A 195 -11.38 15.42 5.96
CA ALA A 195 -12.39 16.39 5.51
C ALA A 195 -13.66 16.40 6.37
N LEU A 196 -14.05 15.25 6.94
CA LEU A 196 -15.21 15.20 7.87
C LEU A 196 -14.97 16.04 9.13
N ARG A 197 -13.72 16.23 9.54
CA ARG A 197 -13.33 17.06 10.69
C ARG A 197 -13.02 18.50 10.29
N ALA A 198 -12.70 18.74 9.02
CA ALA A 198 -12.37 20.08 8.52
C ALA A 198 -13.63 20.93 8.32
N LYS A 199 -13.46 22.26 8.41
CA LYS A 199 -14.53 23.24 8.18
C LYS A 199 -14.16 24.18 7.01
N GLY A 200 -15.15 24.85 6.47
CA GLY A 200 -14.96 25.87 5.42
C GLY A 200 -14.31 25.33 4.16
N VAL A 201 -13.48 26.14 3.52
CA VAL A 201 -12.80 25.84 2.25
C VAL A 201 -11.90 24.60 2.35
N ARG A 202 -11.21 24.41 3.49
CA ARG A 202 -10.34 23.26 3.69
C ARG A 202 -11.06 21.92 3.51
N ARG A 203 -12.32 21.82 3.95
CA ARG A 203 -13.14 20.61 3.75
C ARG A 203 -13.22 20.23 2.27
N TRP A 204 -13.47 21.20 1.40
CA TRP A 204 -13.58 20.96 -0.03
C TRP A 204 -12.22 20.69 -0.69
N LEU A 205 -11.14 21.36 -0.24
CA LEU A 205 -9.78 21.08 -0.70
C LEU A 205 -9.32 19.64 -0.39
N LEU A 206 -9.92 18.97 0.60
CA LEU A 206 -9.65 17.57 0.91
C LEU A 206 -10.65 16.63 0.21
N LEU A 207 -11.94 16.98 0.14
CA LEU A 207 -12.97 16.10 -0.46
C LEU A 207 -12.83 15.98 -1.98
N LEU A 208 -12.56 17.10 -2.67
CA LEU A 208 -12.48 17.08 -4.13
C LEU A 208 -11.37 16.16 -4.66
N PRO A 209 -10.11 16.20 -4.17
CA PRO A 209 -9.10 15.26 -4.62
C PRO A 209 -9.42 13.82 -4.23
N ALA A 210 -10.04 13.57 -3.06
CA ALA A 210 -10.49 12.23 -2.69
C ALA A 210 -11.55 11.69 -3.66
N ALA A 211 -12.55 12.51 -4.00
CA ALA A 211 -13.59 12.18 -4.98
C ALA A 211 -13.01 12.00 -6.39
N GLY A 212 -12.07 12.87 -6.79
CA GLY A 212 -11.34 12.76 -8.06
C GLY A 212 -10.55 11.45 -8.17
N CYS A 213 -9.80 11.07 -7.12
CA CYS A 213 -9.09 9.79 -7.06
C CYS A 213 -10.06 8.60 -7.13
N LEU A 214 -11.21 8.66 -6.46
CA LEU A 214 -12.23 7.61 -6.51
C LEU A 214 -12.85 7.50 -7.91
N ALA A 215 -13.19 8.63 -8.54
CA ALA A 215 -13.72 8.65 -9.90
C ALA A 215 -12.71 8.06 -10.90
N LEU A 216 -11.43 8.45 -10.80
CA LEU A 216 -10.36 7.89 -11.62
C LEU A 216 -10.18 6.38 -11.37
N LEU A 217 -10.28 5.92 -10.13
CA LEU A 217 -10.20 4.50 -9.79
C LEU A 217 -11.33 3.70 -10.46
N ILE A 218 -12.54 4.26 -10.54
CA ILE A 218 -13.67 3.67 -11.26
C ILE A 218 -13.41 3.64 -12.77
N VAL A 219 -12.96 4.74 -13.34
CA VAL A 219 -12.67 4.85 -14.79
C VAL A 219 -11.56 3.90 -15.22
N ILE A 220 -10.51 3.76 -14.41
CA ILE A 220 -9.39 2.83 -14.68
C ILE A 220 -9.81 1.36 -14.59
N GLY A 221 -10.91 1.07 -13.90
CA GLY A 221 -11.41 -0.29 -13.72
C GLY A 221 -10.50 -1.18 -12.87
N ALA A 222 -9.66 -0.60 -12.00
CA ALA A 222 -8.75 -1.36 -11.14
C ALA A 222 -9.52 -2.05 -10.01
N GLN A 223 -9.95 -3.29 -10.26
CA GLN A 223 -10.80 -4.08 -9.35
C GLN A 223 -10.19 -4.24 -7.96
N SER A 224 -8.86 -4.40 -7.85
CA SER A 224 -8.18 -4.49 -6.55
C SER A 224 -8.36 -3.21 -5.71
N GLY A 225 -8.29 -2.03 -6.34
CA GLY A 225 -8.50 -0.76 -5.67
C GLY A 225 -9.95 -0.54 -5.26
N LEU A 226 -10.92 -0.92 -6.11
CA LEU A 226 -12.34 -0.86 -5.76
C LEU A 226 -12.66 -1.82 -4.61
N ALA A 227 -12.10 -3.04 -4.62
CA ALA A 227 -12.20 -3.98 -3.50
C ALA A 227 -11.58 -3.39 -2.22
N GLY A 228 -10.43 -2.70 -2.32
CA GLY A 228 -9.81 -1.96 -1.22
C GLY A 228 -10.74 -0.91 -0.61
N CYS A 229 -11.33 -0.06 -1.45
CA CYS A 229 -12.28 0.97 -1.01
C CYS A 229 -13.55 0.37 -0.38
N LEU A 230 -14.12 -0.67 -0.97
CA LEU A 230 -15.27 -1.37 -0.41
C LEU A 230 -14.92 -2.02 0.93
N GLY A 231 -13.83 -2.80 1.00
CA GLY A 231 -13.38 -3.42 2.24
C GLY A 231 -13.07 -2.39 3.33
N CYS A 232 -12.48 -1.25 2.96
CA CYS A 232 -12.29 -0.13 3.88
C CYS A 232 -13.63 0.39 4.41
N LEU A 233 -14.60 0.64 3.54
CA LEU A 233 -15.93 1.10 3.95
C LEU A 233 -16.59 0.12 4.93
N LEU A 234 -16.53 -1.17 4.63
CA LEU A 234 -17.13 -2.22 5.46
C LEU A 234 -16.45 -2.36 6.83
N ILE A 235 -15.11 -2.25 6.90
CA ILE A 235 -14.34 -2.43 8.14
C ILE A 235 -14.30 -1.14 8.96
N VAL A 236 -14.08 0.00 8.29
CA VAL A 236 -13.83 1.27 8.97
C VAL A 236 -15.11 1.94 9.44
N SER A 237 -16.26 1.75 8.77
CA SER A 237 -17.51 2.40 9.18
C SER A 237 -18.00 1.96 10.57
N PRO A 238 -18.03 0.66 10.94
CA PRO A 238 -18.37 0.27 12.32
C PRO A 238 -17.36 0.79 13.35
N TYR A 239 -16.06 0.79 12.98
CA TYR A 239 -15.02 1.34 13.83
C TYR A 239 -15.30 2.82 14.15
N TYR A 240 -15.60 3.65 13.13
CA TYR A 240 -15.88 5.07 13.34
C TYR A 240 -17.16 5.33 14.15
N VAL A 241 -18.23 4.55 13.93
CA VAL A 241 -19.45 4.64 14.73
C VAL A 241 -19.17 4.29 16.20
N ASN A 242 -18.32 3.27 16.45
CA ASN A 242 -17.88 2.93 17.79
C ASN A 242 -16.99 4.01 18.42
N TYR A 243 -16.05 4.56 17.63
CA TYR A 243 -15.16 5.66 18.05
C TYR A 243 -15.95 6.92 18.43
N ALA A 244 -17.08 7.18 17.78
CA ALA A 244 -18.03 8.23 18.14
C ALA A 244 -18.91 7.90 19.39
N GLY A 245 -18.58 6.85 20.14
CA GLY A 245 -19.28 6.45 21.37
C GLY A 245 -20.60 5.68 21.15
N ARG A 246 -20.99 5.39 19.90
CA ARG A 246 -22.27 4.72 19.56
C ARG A 246 -22.09 3.20 19.45
N ARG A 247 -21.64 2.54 20.51
CA ARG A 247 -21.29 1.10 20.51
C ARG A 247 -22.40 0.18 20.02
N LYS A 248 -23.67 0.40 20.43
CA LYS A 248 -24.81 -0.41 19.97
C LYS A 248 -25.05 -0.26 18.47
N ALA A 249 -24.97 0.99 17.95
CA ALA A 249 -25.11 1.26 16.53
C ALA A 249 -23.93 0.68 15.72
N ALA A 250 -22.73 0.73 16.24
CA ALA A 250 -21.56 0.10 15.63
C ALA A 250 -21.70 -1.41 15.51
N LEU A 251 -22.18 -2.07 16.56
CA LEU A 251 -22.45 -3.51 16.56
C LEU A 251 -23.56 -3.86 15.55
N ALA A 252 -24.68 -3.13 15.59
CA ALA A 252 -25.79 -3.33 14.64
C ALA A 252 -25.33 -3.15 13.19
N LEU A 253 -24.53 -2.10 12.91
CA LEU A 253 -23.95 -1.86 11.59
C LEU A 253 -23.00 -3.00 11.17
N GLY A 254 -22.13 -3.47 12.06
CA GLY A 254 -21.22 -4.60 11.79
C GLY A 254 -21.99 -5.89 11.49
N VAL A 255 -23.04 -6.20 12.25
CA VAL A 255 -23.93 -7.36 12.00
C VAL A 255 -24.65 -7.21 10.66
N ALA A 256 -25.19 -6.02 10.35
CA ALA A 256 -25.86 -5.76 9.07
C ALA A 256 -24.92 -5.92 7.88
N ILE A 257 -23.69 -5.39 7.99
CA ILE A 257 -22.63 -5.56 6.97
C ILE A 257 -22.29 -7.04 6.78
N LEU A 258 -22.07 -7.78 7.87
CA LEU A 258 -21.77 -9.21 7.80
C LEU A 258 -22.91 -9.99 7.13
N ALA A 259 -24.15 -9.70 7.52
CA ALA A 259 -25.33 -10.32 6.92
C ALA A 259 -25.44 -10.00 5.42
N LEU A 260 -25.17 -8.75 5.02
CA LEU A 260 -25.15 -8.34 3.62
C LEU A 260 -24.04 -9.05 2.83
N CYS A 261 -22.85 -9.18 3.38
CA CYS A 261 -21.75 -9.92 2.75
C CYS A 261 -22.12 -11.40 2.56
N ILE A 262 -22.67 -12.05 3.58
CA ILE A 262 -23.12 -13.44 3.49
C ILE A 262 -24.25 -13.57 2.46
N ALA A 263 -25.25 -12.68 2.47
CA ALA A 263 -26.32 -12.69 1.49
C ALA A 263 -25.82 -12.48 0.05
N SER A 264 -24.86 -11.58 -0.14
CA SER A 264 -24.26 -11.34 -1.45
C SER A 264 -23.47 -12.56 -1.96
N LEU A 265 -22.69 -13.22 -1.09
CA LEU A 265 -21.98 -14.46 -1.43
C LEU A 265 -22.97 -15.58 -1.74
N ALA A 266 -24.04 -15.73 -0.95
CA ALA A 266 -25.10 -16.70 -1.18
C ALA A 266 -25.83 -16.42 -2.51
N ALA A 267 -26.12 -15.16 -2.82
CA ALA A 267 -26.73 -14.79 -4.09
C ALA A 267 -25.84 -15.16 -5.28
N VAL A 268 -24.54 -14.86 -5.23
CA VAL A 268 -23.58 -15.24 -6.28
C VAL A 268 -23.46 -16.77 -6.41
N TYR A 269 -23.57 -17.49 -5.29
CA TYR A 269 -23.54 -18.97 -5.30
C TYR A 269 -24.82 -19.55 -5.93
N LEU A 270 -26.00 -19.04 -5.54
CA LEU A 270 -27.29 -19.61 -5.96
C LEU A 270 -27.76 -19.14 -7.35
N TRP A 271 -27.38 -17.94 -7.75
CA TRP A 271 -27.75 -17.31 -9.03
C TRP A 271 -26.48 -16.80 -9.75
N PRO A 272 -25.67 -17.72 -10.32
CA PRO A 272 -24.43 -17.33 -10.97
C PRO A 272 -24.70 -16.40 -12.16
N PRO A 273 -24.02 -15.28 -12.31
CA PRO A 273 -24.06 -14.45 -13.50
C PRO A 273 -23.55 -15.20 -14.73
N GLU A 274 -23.90 -14.75 -15.94
CA GLU A 274 -23.45 -15.40 -17.19
C GLU A 274 -22.00 -15.12 -17.56
N GLY A 275 -21.29 -14.25 -16.84
CA GLY A 275 -19.88 -13.92 -17.10
C GLY A 275 -19.29 -12.84 -16.19
N GLY A 276 -18.03 -12.51 -16.42
CA GLY A 276 -17.30 -11.51 -15.67
C GLY A 276 -16.83 -11.98 -14.27
N THR A 277 -16.33 -11.06 -13.47
CA THR A 277 -15.69 -11.35 -12.17
C THR A 277 -16.63 -12.05 -11.17
N LEU A 278 -17.92 -11.74 -11.18
CA LEU A 278 -18.88 -12.40 -10.30
C LEU A 278 -19.16 -13.84 -10.72
N TRP A 279 -19.15 -14.14 -12.03
CA TRP A 279 -19.19 -15.50 -12.54
C TRP A 279 -17.95 -16.29 -12.12
N GLU A 280 -16.75 -15.72 -12.29
CA GLU A 280 -15.51 -16.34 -11.82
C GLU A 280 -15.57 -16.65 -10.31
N LEU A 281 -16.10 -15.71 -9.52
CA LEU A 281 -16.31 -15.90 -8.07
C LEU A 281 -17.29 -17.06 -7.81
N SER A 282 -18.39 -17.14 -8.55
CA SER A 282 -19.34 -18.24 -8.44
C SER A 282 -18.69 -19.58 -8.75
N GLU A 283 -17.92 -19.66 -9.83
CA GLU A 283 -17.18 -20.88 -10.21
C GLU A 283 -16.16 -21.31 -9.13
N ILE A 284 -15.46 -20.33 -8.53
CA ILE A 284 -14.55 -20.58 -7.41
C ILE A 284 -15.31 -21.15 -6.20
N LEU A 285 -16.46 -20.55 -5.85
CA LEU A 285 -17.30 -21.02 -4.73
C LEU A 285 -17.85 -22.44 -4.96
N HIS A 286 -18.07 -22.85 -6.22
CA HIS A 286 -18.46 -24.20 -6.60
C HIS A 286 -17.28 -25.16 -6.77
N GLY A 287 -16.04 -24.74 -6.45
CA GLY A 287 -14.85 -25.57 -6.58
C GLY A 287 -14.35 -25.77 -8.01
N ARG A 288 -14.81 -24.98 -8.96
CA ARG A 288 -14.45 -25.03 -10.38
C ARG A 288 -13.48 -23.92 -10.80
N ALA A 289 -12.56 -23.56 -9.90
CA ALA A 289 -11.58 -22.51 -10.16
C ALA A 289 -10.65 -22.88 -11.33
N GLN A 290 -10.59 -22.01 -12.34
CA GLN A 290 -9.73 -22.15 -13.51
C GLN A 290 -8.51 -21.22 -13.41
N ASP A 291 -7.40 -21.61 -14.05
CA ASP A 291 -6.13 -20.88 -13.98
C ASP A 291 -6.20 -19.44 -14.53
N GLY A 292 -7.08 -19.18 -15.50
CA GLY A 292 -7.29 -17.85 -16.08
C GLY A 292 -8.04 -16.87 -15.19
N PHE A 293 -8.71 -17.32 -14.12
CA PHE A 293 -9.56 -16.46 -13.28
C PHE A 293 -8.76 -15.39 -12.53
N GLY A 294 -9.41 -14.25 -12.33
CA GLY A 294 -8.80 -13.10 -11.70
C GLY A 294 -7.61 -12.54 -12.49
N SER A 295 -7.65 -12.58 -13.81
CA SER A 295 -6.50 -12.25 -14.68
C SER A 295 -5.30 -13.15 -14.37
N SER A 296 -5.51 -14.46 -14.36
CA SER A 296 -4.55 -15.52 -14.06
C SER A 296 -4.01 -15.56 -12.63
N ARG A 297 -4.65 -14.84 -11.69
CA ARG A 297 -4.23 -14.87 -10.28
C ARG A 297 -4.36 -16.25 -9.66
N VAL A 298 -5.35 -17.06 -10.07
CA VAL A 298 -5.49 -18.44 -9.57
C VAL A 298 -4.25 -19.26 -9.88
N ALA A 299 -3.76 -19.23 -11.13
CA ALA A 299 -2.51 -19.90 -11.52
C ALA A 299 -1.31 -19.37 -10.74
N ILE A 300 -1.17 -18.04 -10.63
CA ILE A 300 -0.07 -17.39 -9.91
C ILE A 300 -0.08 -17.78 -8.43
N TRP A 301 -1.25 -17.83 -7.78
CA TRP A 301 -1.35 -18.20 -6.36
C TRP A 301 -1.08 -19.70 -6.12
N ARG A 302 -1.48 -20.59 -7.04
CA ARG A 302 -1.08 -22.00 -6.99
C ARG A 302 0.43 -22.14 -7.08
N GLU A 303 1.06 -21.43 -8.01
CA GLU A 303 2.52 -21.38 -8.15
C GLU A 303 3.18 -20.80 -6.90
N ALA A 304 2.63 -19.75 -6.33
CA ALA A 304 3.11 -19.15 -5.06
C ALA A 304 3.12 -20.20 -3.93
N LEU A 305 2.03 -20.96 -3.78
CA LEU A 305 1.93 -22.01 -2.75
C LEU A 305 2.89 -23.18 -3.02
N ARG A 306 3.11 -23.54 -4.29
CA ARG A 306 4.12 -24.54 -4.68
C ARG A 306 5.52 -24.08 -4.30
N LEU A 307 5.90 -22.84 -4.65
CA LEU A 307 7.20 -22.27 -4.32
C LEU A 307 7.42 -22.11 -2.81
N PHE A 308 6.34 -21.77 -2.06
CA PHE A 308 6.39 -21.73 -0.60
C PHE A 308 6.67 -23.10 0.00
N ALA A 309 5.99 -24.16 -0.51
CA ALA A 309 6.19 -25.53 -0.01
C ALA A 309 7.64 -26.03 -0.19
N GLU A 310 8.38 -25.53 -1.19
CA GLU A 310 9.79 -25.88 -1.38
C GLU A 310 10.71 -25.30 -0.29
N ARG A 311 10.40 -24.10 0.21
CA ARG A 311 11.23 -23.37 1.20
C ARG A 311 10.37 -22.68 2.26
N PRO A 312 9.66 -23.44 3.12
CA PRO A 312 8.62 -22.88 3.98
C PRO A 312 9.13 -21.98 5.10
N LEU A 313 10.34 -22.19 5.63
CA LEU A 313 10.82 -21.45 6.80
C LEU A 313 11.35 -20.07 6.46
N LEU A 314 12.28 -19.95 5.50
CA LEU A 314 13.00 -18.72 5.14
C LEU A 314 12.65 -18.22 3.73
N GLY A 315 11.84 -18.96 2.98
CA GLY A 315 11.53 -18.60 1.59
C GLY A 315 12.71 -18.77 0.63
N GLY A 316 12.56 -18.18 -0.56
CA GLY A 316 13.59 -18.20 -1.60
C GLY A 316 14.59 -17.05 -1.55
N GLY A 317 14.38 -16.08 -0.67
CA GLY A 317 15.07 -14.79 -0.63
C GLY A 317 14.16 -13.65 -1.12
N PRO A 318 14.44 -12.39 -0.73
CA PRO A 318 13.73 -11.23 -1.24
C PRO A 318 13.71 -11.23 -2.78
N ASP A 319 12.55 -10.90 -3.35
CA ASP A 319 12.29 -10.84 -4.80
C ASP A 319 12.62 -12.10 -5.60
N SER A 320 12.52 -13.28 -4.95
CA SER A 320 12.91 -14.57 -5.57
C SER A 320 11.78 -15.25 -6.35
N PHE A 321 10.54 -14.74 -6.29
CA PHE A 321 9.40 -15.38 -6.95
C PHE A 321 9.66 -15.61 -8.45
N GLY A 322 10.00 -14.54 -9.19
CA GLY A 322 10.24 -14.63 -10.63
C GLY A 322 11.41 -15.51 -11.02
N LEU A 323 12.45 -15.62 -10.17
CA LEU A 323 13.58 -16.53 -10.45
C LEU A 323 13.23 -18.00 -10.30
N ARG A 324 12.21 -18.32 -9.50
CA ARG A 324 11.83 -19.68 -9.13
C ARG A 324 10.57 -20.16 -9.83
N SER A 325 9.76 -19.21 -10.32
CA SER A 325 8.53 -19.51 -11.06
C SER A 325 8.88 -20.09 -12.43
N ALA A 326 8.11 -21.11 -12.83
CA ALA A 326 8.12 -21.65 -14.21
C ALA A 326 6.89 -21.21 -14.99
N LEU A 327 6.12 -20.25 -14.47
CA LEU A 327 4.83 -19.86 -15.02
C LEU A 327 5.00 -18.75 -16.06
N ASP A 328 4.73 -19.08 -17.30
CA ASP A 328 4.70 -18.15 -18.42
C ASP A 328 3.28 -18.01 -18.97
N PHE A 329 2.90 -16.80 -19.29
CA PHE A 329 1.66 -16.47 -19.97
C PHE A 329 1.93 -16.06 -21.41
N SER A 330 1.07 -16.50 -22.32
CA SER A 330 1.09 -16.02 -23.69
C SER A 330 -0.24 -15.34 -24.01
N ARG A 331 -0.16 -14.14 -24.58
CA ARG A 331 -1.31 -13.37 -25.03
C ARG A 331 -1.14 -13.00 -26.49
N TYR A 332 -2.09 -13.40 -27.32
CA TYR A 332 -2.16 -12.94 -28.69
C TYR A 332 -2.74 -11.52 -28.73
N VAL A 333 -2.08 -10.62 -29.45
CA VAL A 333 -2.48 -9.22 -29.66
C VAL A 333 -2.94 -9.07 -31.08
N PRO A 334 -4.28 -9.05 -31.35
CA PRO A 334 -4.83 -9.01 -32.69
C PRO A 334 -4.37 -7.79 -33.50
N GLU A 335 -4.19 -6.64 -32.84
CA GLU A 335 -3.81 -5.36 -33.45
C GLU A 335 -2.42 -5.40 -34.09
N THR A 336 -1.51 -6.22 -33.56
CA THR A 336 -0.13 -6.36 -34.10
C THR A 336 0.14 -7.73 -34.70
N GLY A 337 -0.77 -8.70 -34.54
CA GLY A 337 -0.55 -10.09 -34.93
C GLY A 337 0.54 -10.81 -34.10
N GLN A 338 1.00 -10.25 -33.01
CA GLN A 338 2.07 -10.80 -32.18
C GLN A 338 1.54 -11.56 -30.98
N THR A 339 2.27 -12.58 -30.56
CA THR A 339 2.04 -13.27 -29.30
C THR A 339 3.04 -12.75 -28.27
N LEU A 340 2.57 -11.98 -27.30
CA LEU A 340 3.37 -11.53 -26.17
C LEU A 340 3.52 -12.65 -25.15
N LYS A 341 4.76 -12.91 -24.72
CA LYS A 341 5.07 -13.80 -23.62
C LYS A 341 5.40 -12.98 -22.39
N THR A 342 4.76 -13.26 -21.28
CA THR A 342 4.99 -12.60 -20.00
C THR A 342 5.30 -13.65 -18.94
N HIS A 343 6.44 -13.50 -18.28
CA HIS A 343 6.82 -14.35 -17.16
C HIS A 343 6.16 -13.85 -15.88
N ALA A 344 5.68 -14.78 -15.03
CA ALA A 344 5.15 -14.44 -13.71
C ALA A 344 6.30 -14.09 -12.76
N ASP A 345 6.52 -12.83 -12.53
CA ASP A 345 7.61 -12.29 -11.72
C ASP A 345 7.22 -11.95 -10.27
N ASN A 346 5.93 -12.05 -9.93
CA ASN A 346 5.41 -11.68 -8.62
C ASN A 346 4.10 -12.43 -8.31
N ALA A 347 3.78 -12.61 -7.02
CA ALA A 347 2.58 -13.31 -6.55
C ALA A 347 1.26 -12.54 -6.78
N HIS A 348 1.27 -11.27 -7.17
CA HIS A 348 0.09 -10.41 -7.27
C HIS A 348 -0.82 -10.45 -6.02
N CYS A 349 -0.21 -10.71 -4.87
CA CYS A 349 -0.79 -10.70 -3.53
C CYS A 349 0.37 -10.44 -2.56
N GLU A 350 0.40 -9.27 -1.92
CA GLU A 350 1.53 -8.88 -1.08
C GLU A 350 1.81 -9.88 0.06
N PRO A 351 0.79 -10.38 0.82
CA PRO A 351 1.00 -11.42 1.82
C PRO A 351 1.63 -12.72 1.27
N LEU A 352 1.18 -13.18 0.11
CA LEU A 352 1.77 -14.35 -0.55
C LEU A 352 3.19 -14.07 -1.04
N GLY A 353 3.46 -12.85 -1.50
CA GLY A 353 4.81 -12.42 -1.84
C GLY A 353 5.77 -12.54 -0.66
N TYR A 354 5.40 -12.03 0.52
CA TYR A 354 6.20 -12.22 1.74
C TYR A 354 6.36 -13.70 2.11
N LEU A 355 5.30 -14.49 1.96
CA LEU A 355 5.33 -15.92 2.29
C LEU A 355 6.31 -16.69 1.38
N VAL A 356 6.29 -16.45 0.07
CA VAL A 356 7.17 -17.12 -0.89
C VAL A 356 8.61 -16.65 -0.77
N ASN A 357 8.80 -15.33 -0.63
CA ASN A 357 10.12 -14.72 -0.65
C ASN A 357 10.85 -14.85 0.69
N LEU A 358 10.14 -14.67 1.83
CA LEU A 358 10.73 -14.64 3.17
C LEU A 358 10.32 -15.83 4.06
N GLY A 359 9.50 -16.75 3.54
CA GLY A 359 8.97 -17.87 4.29
C GLY A 359 8.01 -17.47 5.40
N ILE A 360 7.63 -18.47 6.22
CA ILE A 360 6.70 -18.25 7.34
C ILE A 360 7.28 -17.30 8.40
N LEU A 361 8.60 -17.29 8.61
CA LEU A 361 9.23 -16.42 9.60
C LEU A 361 9.15 -14.94 9.18
N GLY A 362 9.45 -14.63 7.92
CA GLY A 362 9.35 -13.28 7.39
C GLY A 362 7.90 -12.80 7.29
N PHE A 363 7.01 -13.67 6.82
CA PHE A 363 5.57 -13.38 6.77
C PHE A 363 4.98 -13.11 8.17
N ALA A 364 5.28 -13.96 9.16
CA ALA A 364 4.79 -13.78 10.53
C ALA A 364 5.33 -12.48 11.17
N ALA A 365 6.59 -12.13 10.89
CA ALA A 365 7.17 -10.89 11.37
C ALA A 365 6.54 -9.66 10.70
N TRP A 366 6.30 -9.67 9.38
CA TRP A 366 5.54 -8.64 8.66
C TRP A 366 4.11 -8.51 9.20
N ALA A 367 3.42 -9.63 9.38
CA ALA A 367 2.09 -9.65 9.97
C ALA A 367 2.08 -9.07 11.39
N ALA A 368 3.10 -9.37 12.22
CA ALA A 368 3.23 -8.80 13.56
C ALA A 368 3.39 -7.28 13.53
N VAL A 369 4.17 -6.72 12.60
CA VAL A 369 4.29 -5.27 12.39
C VAL A 369 2.94 -4.65 12.05
N THR A 370 2.25 -5.23 11.07
CA THR A 370 0.94 -4.77 10.59
C THR A 370 -0.12 -4.85 11.70
N ILE A 371 -0.21 -5.98 12.40
CA ILE A 371 -1.13 -6.18 13.52
C ILE A 371 -0.82 -5.19 14.66
N ALA A 372 0.45 -4.92 14.96
CA ALA A 372 0.82 -3.96 15.99
C ALA A 372 0.35 -2.53 15.63
N ALA A 373 0.47 -2.12 14.36
CA ALA A 373 -0.04 -0.85 13.88
C ALA A 373 -1.59 -0.80 13.94
N LEU A 374 -2.27 -1.85 13.45
CA LEU A 374 -3.72 -1.93 13.49
C LEU A 374 -4.28 -1.95 14.92
N ARG A 375 -3.62 -2.65 15.87
CA ARG A 375 -4.01 -2.61 17.29
C ARG A 375 -3.91 -1.22 17.89
N ARG A 376 -2.91 -0.44 17.49
CA ARG A 376 -2.79 0.96 17.90
C ARG A 376 -3.89 1.82 17.30
N TRP A 377 -4.16 1.65 16.01
CA TRP A 377 -5.27 2.30 15.34
C TRP A 377 -6.62 2.00 16.02
N LEU A 378 -6.91 0.74 16.31
CA LEU A 378 -8.14 0.33 17.02
C LEU A 378 -8.29 0.96 18.41
N ARG A 379 -7.18 1.43 19.01
CA ARG A 379 -7.17 2.19 20.27
C ARG A 379 -7.26 3.71 20.06
N GLY A 380 -7.57 4.16 18.85
CA GLY A 380 -7.78 5.57 18.51
C GLY A 380 -6.57 6.30 17.94
N ALA A 381 -5.43 5.64 17.75
CA ALA A 381 -4.24 6.31 17.24
C ALA A 381 -4.30 6.55 15.73
N GLY A 382 -4.30 7.82 15.26
CA GLY A 382 -4.24 8.21 13.86
C GLY A 382 -5.36 7.59 13.02
N PRO A 383 -6.65 7.89 13.33
CA PRO A 383 -7.77 7.20 12.72
C PRO A 383 -7.81 7.29 11.19
N GLU A 384 -7.43 8.44 10.62
CA GLU A 384 -7.38 8.67 9.17
C GLU A 384 -6.26 7.88 8.48
N TYR A 385 -5.07 7.79 9.09
CA TYR A 385 -3.95 6.98 8.57
C TYR A 385 -4.27 5.48 8.65
N GLY A 386 -4.93 5.04 9.72
CA GLY A 386 -5.34 3.65 9.87
C GLY A 386 -6.40 3.23 8.85
N ALA A 387 -7.33 4.10 8.52
CA ALA A 387 -8.30 3.86 7.46
C ALA A 387 -7.63 3.70 6.09
N GLY A 388 -6.66 4.58 5.76
CA GLY A 388 -5.85 4.43 4.54
C GLY A 388 -5.06 3.14 4.54
N LEU A 389 -4.45 2.77 5.68
CA LEU A 389 -3.73 1.50 5.79
C LEU A 389 -4.65 0.28 5.60
N VAL A 390 -5.86 0.27 6.18
CA VAL A 390 -6.84 -0.82 5.98
C VAL A 390 -7.24 -0.93 4.51
N CYS A 391 -7.53 0.19 3.86
CA CYS A 391 -7.85 0.23 2.43
C CYS A 391 -6.73 -0.37 1.58
N TYR A 392 -5.50 0.05 1.82
CA TYR A 392 -4.31 -0.48 1.15
C TYR A 392 -4.10 -1.97 1.40
N LEU A 393 -4.25 -2.43 2.64
CA LEU A 393 -4.08 -3.85 2.99
C LEU A 393 -5.12 -4.75 2.31
N VAL A 394 -6.37 -4.29 2.17
CA VAL A 394 -7.37 -5.04 1.39
C VAL A 394 -7.02 -5.06 -0.09
N GLN A 395 -6.60 -3.91 -0.65
CA GLN A 395 -6.13 -3.83 -2.04
C GLN A 395 -4.92 -4.76 -2.28
N SER A 396 -3.98 -4.83 -1.34
CA SER A 396 -2.75 -5.63 -1.47
C SER A 396 -2.97 -7.14 -1.46
N LEU A 397 -4.16 -7.62 -1.05
CA LEU A 397 -4.56 -9.02 -1.24
C LEU A 397 -4.68 -9.40 -2.73
N PHE A 398 -4.95 -8.41 -3.59
CA PHE A 398 -5.14 -8.57 -5.03
C PHE A 398 -4.16 -7.72 -5.84
N GLY A 399 -3.15 -7.15 -5.20
CA GLY A 399 -2.21 -6.21 -5.78
C GLY A 399 -0.77 -6.46 -5.40
N LEU A 400 0.08 -5.51 -5.76
CA LEU A 400 1.51 -5.52 -5.51
C LEU A 400 1.86 -4.49 -4.44
N GLY A 401 2.71 -4.86 -3.48
CA GLY A 401 3.33 -3.94 -2.54
C GLY A 401 4.76 -3.64 -2.96
N LEU A 402 4.96 -2.70 -3.88
CA LEU A 402 6.29 -2.36 -4.40
C LEU A 402 6.79 -1.02 -3.85
N CYS A 403 8.10 -0.78 -4.02
CA CYS A 403 8.77 0.44 -3.59
C CYS A 403 8.20 1.74 -4.17
N LEU A 404 7.27 1.67 -5.14
CA LEU A 404 6.57 2.82 -5.70
C LEU A 404 5.46 3.37 -4.79
N VAL A 405 4.90 2.56 -3.89
CA VAL A 405 3.77 2.92 -3.02
C VAL A 405 3.96 2.45 -1.57
N ALA A 406 4.46 1.23 -1.37
CA ALA A 406 4.63 0.63 -0.05
C ALA A 406 5.38 1.54 0.96
N PRO A 407 6.40 2.34 0.60
CA PRO A 407 7.04 3.26 1.54
C PRO A 407 6.07 4.18 2.26
N ILE A 408 4.99 4.63 1.59
CA ILE A 408 3.96 5.48 2.19
C ILE A 408 3.14 4.70 3.22
N ALA A 409 2.80 3.43 2.94
CA ALA A 409 2.12 2.57 3.91
C ALA A 409 2.98 2.36 5.17
N TRP A 410 4.31 2.20 5.01
CA TRP A 410 5.25 2.10 6.13
C TRP A 410 5.38 3.42 6.90
N VAL A 411 5.30 4.59 6.24
CA VAL A 411 5.17 5.90 6.91
C VAL A 411 3.87 5.94 7.73
N TYR A 412 2.74 5.48 7.18
CA TYR A 412 1.46 5.44 7.92
C TYR A 412 1.55 4.53 9.15
N MET A 413 2.12 3.33 9.03
CA MET A 413 2.35 2.45 10.19
C MET A 413 3.22 3.13 11.25
N GLY A 414 4.27 3.84 10.84
CA GLY A 414 5.10 4.63 11.73
C GLY A 414 4.32 5.75 12.43
N LEU A 415 3.49 6.53 11.71
CA LEU A 415 2.67 7.60 12.27
C LEU A 415 1.59 7.09 13.23
N ILE A 416 0.94 5.96 12.91
CA ILE A 416 -0.01 5.30 13.83
C ILE A 416 0.69 4.88 15.13
N CYS A 417 1.94 4.42 15.02
CA CYS A 417 2.72 3.95 16.16
C CYS A 417 3.56 5.04 16.84
N SER A 418 3.54 6.29 16.36
CA SER A 418 4.22 7.42 17.00
C SER A 418 3.60 7.74 18.36
N LYS A 419 4.39 8.41 19.22
CA LYS A 419 3.89 8.87 20.52
C LYS A 419 2.89 10.01 20.31
N ILE A 420 1.82 10.00 21.10
CA ILE A 420 0.89 11.13 21.26
C ILE A 420 1.64 12.23 22.02
N GLU A 421 1.62 13.47 21.58
CA GLU A 421 2.02 14.59 22.43
C GLU A 421 0.94 14.85 23.49
N GLU A 422 1.37 15.19 24.70
CA GLU A 422 0.49 15.42 25.87
C GLU A 422 -0.57 16.53 25.64
N GLY A 423 -0.51 17.29 24.53
CA GLY A 423 -1.52 18.29 24.16
C GLY A 423 -2.74 17.74 23.42
N GLU A 424 -2.69 16.52 22.84
CA GLU A 424 -3.88 15.89 22.23
C GLU A 424 -4.76 15.19 23.27
N THR A 425 -4.23 14.88 24.46
CA THR A 425 -4.99 14.31 25.59
C THR A 425 -6.09 15.25 26.11
N CYS A 426 -5.95 16.57 25.99
CA CYS A 426 -7.01 17.50 26.38
C CYS A 426 -8.26 17.42 25.48
N LEU A 427 -8.12 17.08 24.19
CA LEU A 427 -9.28 16.89 23.30
C LEU A 427 -9.93 15.52 23.47
N GLU A 428 -9.17 14.51 23.91
CA GLU A 428 -9.70 13.18 24.25
C GLU A 428 -10.44 13.21 25.62
N GLU A 429 -9.98 14.01 26.58
CA GLU A 429 -10.65 14.21 27.87
C GLU A 429 -11.89 15.10 27.74
N GLU A 430 -11.91 16.13 26.89
CA GLU A 430 -13.12 16.90 26.57
C GLU A 430 -14.18 16.04 25.84
N GLY A 431 -13.75 15.13 24.94
CA GLY A 431 -14.64 14.15 24.33
C GLY A 431 -15.18 13.10 25.33
N ALA A 432 -14.42 12.81 26.38
CA ALA A 432 -14.83 11.90 27.46
C ALA A 432 -15.72 12.58 28.50
N SER A 433 -15.58 13.89 28.73
CA SER A 433 -16.42 14.68 29.64
C SER A 433 -17.82 14.98 29.10
N LEU A 434 -18.07 14.74 27.82
CA LEU A 434 -19.40 14.81 27.19
C LEU A 434 -20.17 13.48 27.30
N ARG A 435 -19.73 12.52 28.10
CA ARG A 435 -20.55 11.35 28.43
C ARG A 435 -21.63 11.76 29.42
N PRO A 436 -22.94 11.67 29.11
CA PRO A 436 -23.97 11.83 30.09
C PRO A 436 -23.79 10.71 31.13
N THR A 437 -23.59 11.12 32.39
CA THR A 437 -23.71 10.24 33.55
C THR A 437 -25.20 9.86 33.67
N SER A 438 -25.54 8.65 33.30
CA SER A 438 -26.60 7.80 33.88
C SER A 438 -26.83 6.57 33.01
#